data_8f62b45bb8e2c1505d798b8c344257df
#
_entry.id   8f62b45bb8e2c1505d798b8c344257df
#
_cell.length_a   1.000
_cell.length_b   1.000
_cell.length_c   1.000
_cell.angle_alpha   90.00
_cell.angle_beta   90.00
_cell.angle_gamma   90.00
#
_symmetry.space_group_name_H-M   'P 1'
#
loop_
_entity.id
_entity.type
_entity.pdbx_description
1 polymer ?
#
loop_
_entity_poly.entity_id
_entity_poly.type
_entity_poly.pdbx_seq_one_letter_code
_entity_poly.pdbx_strand_id
1 'polypeptide(L)'
;YASEERIEATMPVDHRTRQPFGILHGGATLALAETVAGLGSMITCQPDEIVVGMQVSGNHISSAHEGDTVRAVATIVHKGRSSHVWNVDVFTSTNKLVSSVRVVNSVLKKR
;
A
#
# COMPACT_ATOMS: atom_id res chain seq x y z
N TYR A 1 9.57 -6.21 6.20
CA TYR A 1 9.59 -5.48 7.47
C TYR A 1 8.18 -5.10 7.88
N ALA A 2 7.83 -5.34 9.12
CA ALA A 2 6.51 -5.00 9.64
C ALA A 2 6.58 -4.63 11.12
N SER A 3 5.84 -3.59 11.50
CA SER A 3 5.58 -3.19 12.87
C SER A 3 4.18 -2.59 12.94
N GLU A 4 3.72 -2.18 14.11
CA GLU A 4 2.40 -1.56 14.26
C GLU A 4 2.28 -0.23 13.52
N GLU A 5 3.39 0.44 13.23
CA GLU A 5 3.41 1.79 12.63
C GLU A 5 3.94 1.83 11.23
N ARG A 6 4.65 0.77 10.79
CA ARG A 6 5.33 0.76 9.49
C ARG A 6 5.38 -0.63 8.90
N ILE A 7 5.03 -0.74 7.63
CA ILE A 7 5.16 -1.97 6.86
C ILE A 7 5.84 -1.66 5.54
N GLU A 8 6.74 -2.55 5.12
CA GLU A 8 7.36 -2.49 3.80
C GLU A 8 7.13 -3.80 3.08
N ALA A 9 6.87 -3.72 1.79
CA ALA A 9 6.72 -4.87 0.91
C ALA A 9 7.25 -4.53 -0.47
N THR A 10 7.62 -5.56 -1.23
CA THR A 10 8.14 -5.40 -2.59
C THR A 10 7.23 -6.11 -3.59
N MET A 11 7.24 -5.64 -4.83
CA MET A 11 6.49 -6.24 -5.92
C MET A 11 7.30 -6.11 -7.20
N PRO A 12 7.50 -7.22 -7.95
CA PRO A 12 8.19 -7.12 -9.23
C PRO A 12 7.31 -6.44 -10.28
N VAL A 13 7.95 -5.70 -11.17
CA VAL A 13 7.30 -5.14 -12.36
C VAL A 13 7.54 -6.12 -13.51
N ASP A 14 6.52 -6.91 -13.82
CA ASP A 14 6.60 -7.94 -14.86
C ASP A 14 5.29 -7.97 -15.66
N HIS A 15 5.09 -9.03 -16.48
CA HIS A 15 3.92 -9.13 -17.32
C HIS A 15 2.59 -9.10 -16.57
N ARG A 16 2.57 -9.37 -15.25
CA ARG A 16 1.36 -9.35 -14.43
C ARG A 16 1.00 -7.95 -13.95
N THR A 17 1.99 -7.04 -13.87
CA THR A 17 1.83 -5.73 -13.24
C THR A 17 2.13 -4.57 -14.17
N ARG A 18 2.64 -4.83 -15.38
CA ARG A 18 2.93 -3.77 -16.36
C ARG A 18 1.72 -3.44 -17.22
N GLN A 19 1.64 -2.20 -17.67
CA GLN A 19 0.74 -1.80 -18.74
C GLN A 19 1.42 -2.04 -20.11
N PRO A 20 0.71 -1.88 -21.26
CA PRO A 20 1.24 -2.28 -22.59
C PRO A 20 2.57 -1.62 -22.99
N PHE A 21 2.92 -0.47 -22.42
CA PHE A 21 4.17 0.23 -22.77
C PHE A 21 5.37 -0.20 -21.92
N GLY A 22 5.23 -1.25 -21.11
CA GLY A 22 6.34 -1.80 -20.30
C GLY A 22 6.59 -1.09 -18.99
N ILE A 23 5.70 -0.22 -18.56
CA ILE A 23 5.80 0.43 -17.24
C ILE A 23 4.74 -0.14 -16.29
N LEU A 24 4.97 0.04 -14.98
CA LEU A 24 4.08 -0.46 -13.95
C LEU A 24 2.69 0.14 -14.11
N HIS A 25 1.67 -0.73 -14.07
CA HIS A 25 0.27 -0.29 -14.12
C HIS A 25 -0.11 0.43 -12.83
N GLY A 26 -0.73 1.62 -12.95
CA GLY A 26 -1.15 2.39 -11.79
C GLY A 26 -2.11 1.64 -10.86
N GLY A 27 -3.02 0.84 -11.44
CA GLY A 27 -3.92 0.00 -10.67
C GLY A 27 -3.19 -1.05 -9.83
N ALA A 28 -2.09 -1.61 -10.36
CA ALA A 28 -1.26 -2.55 -9.58
C ALA A 28 -0.59 -1.85 -8.40
N THR A 29 -0.15 -0.62 -8.58
CA THR A 29 0.44 0.18 -7.51
C THR A 29 -0.58 0.47 -6.41
N LEU A 30 -1.80 0.84 -6.77
CA LEU A 30 -2.87 1.08 -5.79
C LEU A 30 -3.25 -0.19 -5.05
N ALA A 31 -3.32 -1.33 -5.76
CA ALA A 31 -3.60 -2.62 -5.13
C ALA A 31 -2.51 -3.02 -4.14
N LEU A 32 -1.25 -2.79 -4.48
CA LEU A 32 -0.12 -3.02 -3.56
C LEU A 32 -0.26 -2.15 -2.31
N ALA A 33 -0.55 -0.87 -2.48
CA ALA A 33 -0.70 0.06 -1.37
C ALA A 33 -1.84 -0.36 -0.44
N GLU A 34 -3.00 -0.74 -1.01
CA GLU A 34 -4.13 -1.22 -0.23
C GLU A 34 -3.79 -2.48 0.57
N THR A 35 -3.09 -3.42 -0.06
CA THR A 35 -2.71 -4.68 0.56
C THR A 35 -1.76 -4.44 1.74
N VAL A 36 -0.75 -3.61 1.54
CA VAL A 36 0.25 -3.33 2.59
C VAL A 36 -0.39 -2.59 3.77
N ALA A 37 -1.21 -1.58 3.49
CA ALA A 37 -1.91 -0.85 4.54
C ALA A 37 -2.92 -1.73 5.28
N GLY A 38 -3.60 -2.62 4.54
CA GLY A 38 -4.53 -3.59 5.14
C GLY A 38 -3.83 -4.53 6.10
N LEU A 39 -2.67 -5.06 5.71
CA LEU A 39 -1.85 -5.90 6.60
C LEU A 39 -1.38 -5.12 7.83
N GLY A 40 -0.98 -3.87 7.66
CA GLY A 40 -0.59 -3.01 8.78
C GLY A 40 -1.72 -2.82 9.79
N SER A 41 -2.92 -2.57 9.30
CA SER A 41 -4.09 -2.43 10.15
C SER A 41 -4.43 -3.74 10.86
N MET A 42 -4.33 -4.87 10.16
CA MET A 42 -4.59 -6.19 10.76
C MET A 42 -3.64 -6.50 11.92
N ILE A 43 -2.37 -6.13 11.80
CA ILE A 43 -1.37 -6.36 12.85
C ILE A 43 -1.73 -5.61 14.13
N THR A 44 -2.34 -4.43 14.02
CA THR A 44 -2.67 -3.60 15.18
C THR A 44 -4.04 -3.87 15.76
N CYS A 45 -4.90 -4.62 15.06
CA CYS A 45 -6.28 -4.87 15.48
C CYS A 45 -6.36 -5.91 16.58
N GLN A 46 -7.43 -5.81 17.38
CA GLN A 46 -7.76 -6.80 18.38
C GLN A 46 -8.33 -8.05 17.69
N PRO A 47 -8.31 -9.24 18.38
CA PRO A 47 -8.81 -10.48 17.77
C PRO A 47 -10.28 -10.43 17.35
N ASP A 48 -11.08 -9.58 17.97
CA ASP A 48 -12.50 -9.43 17.65
C ASP A 48 -12.78 -8.34 16.61
N GLU A 49 -11.75 -7.82 15.99
CA GLU A 49 -11.88 -6.76 14.99
C GLU A 49 -11.56 -7.28 13.59
N ILE A 50 -12.19 -6.67 12.59
CA ILE A 50 -11.89 -6.88 11.18
C ILE A 50 -11.60 -5.54 10.51
N VAL A 51 -10.79 -5.60 9.45
CA VAL A 51 -10.39 -4.43 8.68
C VAL A 51 -11.05 -4.48 7.31
N VAL A 52 -11.67 -3.37 6.93
CA VAL A 52 -12.30 -3.22 5.60
C VAL A 52 -11.75 -1.95 4.96
N GLY A 53 -11.25 -2.06 3.73
CA GLY A 53 -10.80 -0.89 2.99
C GLY A 53 -11.97 0.03 2.68
N MET A 54 -11.81 1.32 2.94
CA MET A 54 -12.82 2.34 2.68
C MET A 54 -12.48 3.19 1.48
N GLN A 55 -11.22 3.56 1.35
CA GLN A 55 -10.79 4.49 0.33
C GLN A 55 -9.32 4.28 0.01
N VAL A 56 -8.99 4.36 -1.25
CA VAL A 56 -7.62 4.44 -1.72
C VAL A 56 -7.53 5.55 -2.75
N SER A 57 -6.56 6.44 -2.59
CA SER A 57 -6.31 7.50 -3.57
C SER A 57 -4.81 7.74 -3.65
N GLY A 58 -4.33 7.99 -4.85
CA GLY A 58 -2.90 8.16 -5.02
C GLY A 58 -2.54 9.04 -6.19
N ASN A 59 -1.33 9.57 -6.11
CA ASN A 59 -0.71 10.34 -7.17
C ASN A 59 0.45 9.52 -7.73
N HIS A 60 0.40 9.25 -9.04
CA HIS A 60 1.48 8.57 -9.75
C HIS A 60 2.44 9.66 -10.24
N ILE A 61 3.67 9.62 -9.75
CA ILE A 61 4.64 10.70 -9.91
C ILE A 61 5.66 10.38 -10.99
N SER A 62 6.13 9.13 -11.03
CA SER A 62 7.09 8.68 -12.02
C SER A 62 6.82 7.23 -12.38
N SER A 63 7.52 6.71 -13.39
CA SER A 63 7.32 5.35 -13.89
C SER A 63 8.33 4.38 -13.31
N ALA A 64 7.89 3.16 -13.06
CA ALA A 64 8.76 2.01 -12.84
C ALA A 64 8.66 1.11 -14.07
N HIS A 65 9.78 0.57 -14.54
CA HIS A 65 9.84 -0.20 -15.77
C HIS A 65 9.83 -1.70 -15.51
N GLU A 66 9.38 -2.45 -16.50
CA GLU A 66 9.44 -3.91 -16.48
C GLU A 66 10.87 -4.37 -16.20
N GLY A 67 11.01 -5.36 -15.32
CA GLY A 67 12.32 -5.84 -14.87
C GLY A 67 12.78 -5.23 -13.55
N ASP A 68 12.16 -4.14 -13.12
CA ASP A 68 12.44 -3.54 -11.81
C ASP A 68 11.59 -4.21 -10.71
N THR A 69 11.92 -3.89 -9.47
CA THR A 69 11.14 -4.27 -8.29
C THR A 69 10.83 -2.98 -7.53
N VAL A 70 9.56 -2.76 -7.25
CA VAL A 70 9.15 -1.59 -6.46
C VAL A 70 8.99 -1.96 -4.99
N ARG A 71 9.23 -1.01 -4.12
CA ARG A 71 9.11 -1.14 -2.67
C ARG A 71 8.05 -0.18 -2.18
N ALA A 72 7.03 -0.73 -1.52
CA ALA A 72 6.00 0.07 -0.87
C ALA A 72 6.35 0.24 0.60
N VAL A 73 6.33 1.47 1.08
CA VAL A 73 6.59 1.83 2.48
C VAL A 73 5.32 2.48 3.03
N ALA A 74 4.63 1.75 3.90
CA ALA A 74 3.40 2.22 4.53
C ALA A 74 3.70 2.68 5.94
N THR A 75 3.29 3.91 6.26
CA THR A 75 3.38 4.45 7.61
C THR A 75 2.01 4.93 8.05
N ILE A 76 1.66 4.68 9.31
CA ILE A 76 0.35 5.08 9.79
C ILE A 76 0.36 6.58 10.12
N VAL A 77 -0.67 7.28 9.62
CA VAL A 77 -0.86 8.71 9.82
C VAL A 77 -1.82 8.95 10.98
N HIS A 78 -2.84 8.10 11.09
CA HIS A 78 -3.86 8.20 12.11
C HIS A 78 -4.32 6.80 12.50
N LYS A 79 -4.23 6.48 13.77
CA LYS A 79 -4.70 5.23 14.34
C LYS A 79 -5.88 5.53 15.27
N GLY A 80 -7.07 5.58 14.68
CA GLY A 80 -8.30 5.86 15.41
C GLY A 80 -8.96 4.59 15.91
N ARG A 81 -10.03 4.75 16.65
CA ARG A 81 -10.80 3.64 17.22
C ARG A 81 -11.51 2.83 16.13
N SER A 82 -12.03 3.50 15.12
CA SER A 82 -12.84 2.89 14.07
C SER A 82 -12.26 3.07 12.67
N SER A 83 -11.13 3.76 12.54
CA SER A 83 -10.47 3.94 11.24
C SER A 83 -8.97 4.11 11.40
N HIS A 84 -8.25 3.64 10.38
CA HIS A 84 -6.82 3.88 10.24
C HIS A 84 -6.58 4.63 8.95
N VAL A 85 -5.67 5.58 8.97
CA VAL A 85 -5.22 6.29 7.78
C VAL A 85 -3.74 6.00 7.60
N TRP A 86 -3.38 5.48 6.42
CA TRP A 86 -2.01 5.13 6.08
C TRP A 86 -1.52 5.99 4.93
N ASN A 87 -0.26 6.36 4.97
CA ASN A 87 0.45 6.88 3.80
C ASN A 87 1.34 5.77 3.26
N VAL A 88 1.24 5.49 1.97
CA VAL A 88 2.05 4.47 1.31
C VAL A 88 2.82 5.12 0.17
N ASP A 89 4.13 5.17 0.31
CA ASP A 89 5.02 5.65 -0.76
C ASP A 89 5.65 4.45 -1.45
N VAL A 90 5.67 4.49 -2.78
CA VAL A 90 6.20 3.40 -3.59
C VAL A 90 7.42 3.90 -4.34
N PHE A 91 8.53 3.17 -4.21
CA PHE A 91 9.83 3.55 -4.77
C PHE A 91 10.35 2.48 -5.73
N THR A 92 11.14 2.91 -6.72
CA THR A 92 11.91 1.99 -7.55
C THR A 92 13.08 1.43 -6.74
N SER A 93 13.80 0.45 -7.32
CA SER A 93 15.00 -0.11 -6.73
C SER A 93 16.11 0.92 -6.51
N THR A 94 16.07 2.03 -7.25
CA THR A 94 17.03 3.14 -7.09
C THR A 94 16.48 4.29 -6.24
N ASN A 95 15.41 4.03 -5.48
CA ASN A 95 14.78 4.98 -4.55
C ASN A 95 14.13 6.19 -5.22
N LYS A 96 13.73 6.06 -6.47
CA LYS A 96 12.92 7.08 -7.14
C LYS A 96 11.45 6.90 -6.71
N LEU A 97 10.81 7.97 -6.28
CA LEU A 97 9.39 7.92 -5.89
C LEU A 97 8.50 7.71 -7.11
N VAL A 98 7.76 6.61 -7.12
CA VAL A 98 6.82 6.25 -8.19
C VAL A 98 5.43 6.77 -7.91
N SER A 99 4.94 6.54 -6.70
CA SER A 99 3.59 6.93 -6.30
C SER A 99 3.54 7.25 -4.82
N SER A 100 2.64 8.16 -4.47
CA SER A 100 2.30 8.44 -3.08
C SER A 100 0.80 8.21 -2.93
N VAL A 101 0.41 7.32 -2.00
CA VAL A 101 -0.94 6.80 -1.90
C VAL A 101 -1.45 6.98 -0.47
N ARG A 102 -2.70 7.40 -0.37
CA ARG A 102 -3.40 7.46 0.92
C ARG A 102 -4.43 6.34 0.97
N VAL A 103 -4.40 5.54 2.04
CA VAL A 103 -5.33 4.43 2.26
C VAL A 103 -6.06 4.66 3.57
N VAL A 104 -7.39 4.56 3.53
CA VAL A 104 -8.24 4.64 4.72
C VAL A 104 -8.90 3.28 4.92
N ASN A 105 -8.71 2.71 6.09
CA ASN A 105 -9.32 1.44 6.49
C ASN A 105 -10.30 1.66 7.62
N SER A 106 -11.44 0.95 7.53
CA SER A 106 -12.42 0.89 8.61
C SER A 106 -12.09 -0.29 9.52
N VAL A 107 -12.19 -0.09 10.82
CA VAL A 107 -11.98 -1.14 11.82
C VAL A 107 -13.34 -1.43 12.46
N LEU A 108 -13.81 -2.66 12.29
CA LEU A 108 -15.14 -3.07 12.71
C LEU A 108 -15.03 -4.19 13.73
N LYS A 109 -15.97 -4.21 14.69
CA LYS A 109 -16.08 -5.32 15.63
C LYS A 109 -16.77 -6.50 14.95
N LYS A 110 -16.25 -7.70 15.17
CA LYS A 110 -16.93 -8.93 14.77
C LYS A 110 -18.17 -9.13 15.63
N ARG A 111 -19.17 -9.68 15.01
CA ARG A 111 -20.39 -10.06 15.74
C ARG A 111 -20.31 -11.50 16.23
#